data_6a542fd30bf41ec81dffd6e999799eda
#
_entry.id   6a542fd30bf41ec81dffd6e999799eda
#
_cell.length_a   1.000
_cell.length_b   1.000
_cell.length_c   1.000
_cell.angle_alpha   90.00
_cell.angle_beta   90.00
_cell.angle_gamma   90.00
#
_symmetry.space_group_name_H-M   'P 1'
#
loop_
_entity.id
_entity.type
_entity.pdbx_description
1 polymer ?
#
loop_
_entity_poly.entity_id
_entity_poly.type
_entity_poly.pdbx_seq_one_letter_code
_entity_poly.pdbx_strand_id
1 'polypeptide(L)'
;MSEEKKSLNFIEQIIEEDLANGMPKENLRFRFPPEPNGYLHIGHTKAIGISFGLGERYNAPVNLRFDDTNPAKEEQEYVDAIKNDIIWLGYKWANELYSSDYFQQLYDWAILMIKGGKAYVDSQSSEQMREQKGTPTEPGTNSPFRARSVAENLELFQKMKDGEFKEGEHILRAKIDMTSPNMLLRDPIMYRVLYKKHHRTGNDWNIYPMYDWTHGESDYIEQISHSLCSLEFKPHRDLYNWFRDHVYKYGKEQFPNPPKQREFSRLNLSYTIMS
;
A
#
# COMPACT_ATOMS: atom_id res chain seq x y z
N MET A 1 -34.29 -31.49 -2.71
CA MET A 1 -33.24 -31.07 -3.68
C MET A 1 -32.03 -30.73 -2.82
N SER A 2 -30.99 -31.57 -2.83
CA SER A 2 -29.71 -31.25 -2.15
C SER A 2 -29.07 -30.08 -2.89
N GLU A 3 -28.92 -28.94 -2.21
CA GLU A 3 -28.05 -27.87 -2.70
C GLU A 3 -26.66 -28.48 -2.91
N GLU A 4 -26.20 -28.55 -4.15
CA GLU A 4 -24.81 -28.86 -4.46
C GLU A 4 -23.96 -27.83 -3.73
N LYS A 5 -23.23 -28.25 -2.69
CA LYS A 5 -22.24 -27.40 -2.03
C LYS A 5 -21.19 -27.00 -3.06
N LYS A 6 -21.35 -25.79 -3.62
CA LYS A 6 -20.37 -25.20 -4.54
C LYS A 6 -19.01 -25.21 -3.85
N SER A 7 -18.04 -25.84 -4.48
CA SER A 7 -16.66 -25.89 -3.96
C SER A 7 -16.12 -24.46 -3.76
N LEU A 8 -15.62 -24.20 -2.55
CA LEU A 8 -15.01 -22.92 -2.21
C LEU A 8 -13.64 -22.80 -2.87
N ASN A 9 -13.33 -21.66 -3.45
CA ASN A 9 -11.96 -21.34 -3.84
C ASN A 9 -11.11 -21.04 -2.60
N PHE A 10 -9.79 -20.96 -2.74
CA PHE A 10 -8.89 -20.83 -1.58
C PHE A 10 -9.08 -19.51 -0.81
N ILE A 11 -9.47 -18.40 -1.47
CA ILE A 11 -9.76 -17.12 -0.78
C ILE A 11 -11.04 -17.26 0.03
N GLU A 12 -12.06 -17.87 -0.54
CA GLU A 12 -13.32 -18.16 0.17
C GLU A 12 -13.07 -19.07 1.38
N GLN A 13 -12.20 -20.07 1.24
CA GLN A 13 -11.81 -20.93 2.38
C GLN A 13 -11.18 -20.13 3.51
N ILE A 14 -10.25 -19.20 3.19
CA ILE A 14 -9.64 -18.33 4.20
C ILE A 14 -10.68 -17.44 4.89
N ILE A 15 -11.62 -16.87 4.12
CA ILE A 15 -12.70 -16.04 4.69
C ILE A 15 -13.58 -16.87 5.63
N GLU A 16 -14.00 -18.06 5.19
CA GLU A 16 -14.82 -18.96 6.01
C GLU A 16 -14.09 -19.41 7.29
N GLU A 17 -12.78 -19.69 7.20
CA GLU A 17 -11.97 -20.00 8.36
C GLU A 17 -11.87 -18.82 9.33
N ASP A 18 -11.64 -17.59 8.84
CA ASP A 18 -11.59 -16.40 9.67
C ASP A 18 -12.96 -16.12 10.35
N LEU A 19 -14.07 -16.32 9.65
CA LEU A 19 -15.42 -16.20 10.21
C LEU A 19 -15.68 -17.29 11.28
N ALA A 20 -15.30 -18.54 11.00
CA ALA A 20 -15.43 -19.65 11.94
C ALA A 20 -14.57 -19.46 13.21
N ASN A 21 -13.42 -18.77 13.07
CA ASN A 21 -12.53 -18.41 14.17
C ASN A 21 -12.98 -17.15 14.94
N GLY A 22 -14.16 -16.64 14.68
CA GLY A 22 -14.80 -15.58 15.47
C GLY A 22 -14.63 -14.16 14.89
N MET A 23 -14.19 -14.01 13.64
CA MET A 23 -14.25 -12.70 12.98
C MET A 23 -15.73 -12.33 12.75
N PRO A 24 -16.21 -11.15 13.22
CA PRO A 24 -17.57 -10.72 12.95
C PRO A 24 -17.79 -10.50 11.45
N LYS A 25 -18.92 -10.95 10.92
CA LYS A 25 -19.23 -10.82 9.49
C LYS A 25 -19.29 -9.36 9.03
N GLU A 26 -19.71 -8.45 9.88
CA GLU A 26 -19.73 -7.00 9.66
C GLU A 26 -18.35 -6.38 9.47
N ASN A 27 -17.29 -7.07 9.89
CA ASN A 27 -15.90 -6.66 9.66
C ASN A 27 -15.39 -7.05 8.27
N LEU A 28 -16.11 -7.85 7.51
CA LEU A 28 -15.74 -8.15 6.13
C LEU A 28 -15.81 -6.88 5.28
N ARG A 29 -14.69 -6.50 4.70
CA ARG A 29 -14.56 -5.38 3.78
C ARG A 29 -13.42 -5.65 2.81
N PHE A 30 -13.68 -5.38 1.54
CA PHE A 30 -12.72 -5.54 0.46
C PHE A 30 -12.47 -4.21 -0.22
N ARG A 31 -11.48 -4.15 -1.11
CA ARG A 31 -11.20 -2.98 -1.94
C ARG A 31 -10.61 -3.38 -3.28
N PHE A 32 -10.78 -2.51 -4.27
CA PHE A 32 -10.01 -2.48 -5.50
C PHE A 32 -9.21 -1.16 -5.52
N PRO A 33 -7.85 -1.22 -5.46
CA PRO A 33 -7.01 -0.04 -5.27
C PRO A 33 -6.20 0.29 -6.54
N PRO A 34 -6.80 0.77 -7.64
CA PRO A 34 -6.05 1.11 -8.84
C PRO A 34 -5.23 2.39 -8.66
N GLU A 35 -4.04 2.43 -9.30
CA GLU A 35 -3.33 3.70 -9.54
C GLU A 35 -3.98 4.43 -10.73
N PRO A 36 -4.33 5.73 -10.61
CA PRO A 36 -4.93 6.49 -11.71
C PRO A 36 -3.85 7.02 -12.69
N ASN A 37 -2.99 6.15 -13.19
CA ASN A 37 -1.84 6.45 -14.05
C ASN A 37 -1.94 5.84 -15.45
N GLY A 38 -3.09 5.27 -15.80
CA GLY A 38 -3.37 4.63 -17.09
C GLY A 38 -4.73 3.96 -17.14
N TYR A 39 -5.11 3.50 -18.33
CA TYR A 39 -6.35 2.73 -18.55
C TYR A 39 -6.20 1.31 -18.00
N LEU A 40 -7.35 0.74 -17.57
CA LEU A 40 -7.38 -0.66 -17.19
C LEU A 40 -7.20 -1.56 -18.43
N HIS A 41 -6.65 -2.72 -18.23
CA HIS A 41 -6.57 -3.77 -19.24
C HIS A 41 -7.23 -5.06 -18.72
N ILE A 42 -7.39 -6.06 -19.58
CA ILE A 42 -8.09 -7.30 -19.24
C ILE A 42 -7.52 -8.01 -17.98
N GLY A 43 -6.26 -7.83 -17.66
CA GLY A 43 -5.67 -8.38 -16.42
C GLY A 43 -6.33 -7.85 -15.15
N HIS A 44 -6.80 -6.60 -15.16
CA HIS A 44 -7.47 -5.99 -14.01
C HIS A 44 -8.87 -6.57 -13.77
N THR A 45 -9.53 -7.13 -14.81
CA THR A 45 -10.87 -7.72 -14.66
C THR A 45 -10.90 -8.84 -13.65
N LYS A 46 -9.79 -9.60 -13.50
CA LYS A 46 -9.69 -10.66 -12.50
C LYS A 46 -9.66 -10.09 -11.08
N ALA A 47 -8.89 -9.03 -10.84
CA ALA A 47 -8.82 -8.38 -9.52
C ALA A 47 -10.17 -7.74 -9.15
N ILE A 48 -10.82 -7.08 -10.11
CA ILE A 48 -12.15 -6.51 -9.97
C ILE A 48 -13.15 -7.63 -9.66
N GLY A 49 -13.20 -8.68 -10.50
CA GLY A 49 -14.13 -9.80 -10.34
C GLY A 49 -13.97 -10.55 -9.01
N ILE A 50 -12.72 -10.69 -8.51
CA ILE A 50 -12.49 -11.31 -7.20
C ILE A 50 -12.99 -10.40 -6.07
N SER A 51 -12.58 -9.13 -6.04
CA SER A 51 -12.92 -8.22 -4.95
C SER A 51 -14.42 -7.94 -4.89
N PHE A 52 -15.04 -7.58 -6.02
CA PHE A 52 -16.47 -7.29 -6.08
C PHE A 52 -17.32 -8.55 -5.98
N GLY A 53 -16.90 -9.68 -6.59
CA GLY A 53 -17.61 -10.95 -6.48
C GLY A 53 -17.65 -11.50 -5.05
N LEU A 54 -16.58 -11.30 -4.26
CA LEU A 54 -16.60 -11.62 -2.84
C LEU A 54 -17.53 -10.67 -2.07
N GLY A 55 -17.52 -9.37 -2.40
CA GLY A 55 -18.46 -8.40 -1.84
C GLY A 55 -19.91 -8.82 -2.03
N GLU A 56 -20.30 -9.20 -3.24
CA GLU A 56 -21.64 -9.69 -3.55
C GLU A 56 -21.96 -10.99 -2.79
N ARG A 57 -21.04 -11.95 -2.83
CA ARG A 57 -21.24 -13.26 -2.19
C ARG A 57 -21.45 -13.17 -0.68
N TYR A 58 -20.67 -12.33 -0.01
CA TYR A 58 -20.72 -12.18 1.45
C TYR A 58 -21.61 -11.03 1.93
N ASN A 59 -22.21 -10.28 1.00
CA ASN A 59 -22.92 -9.03 1.28
C ASN A 59 -22.04 -8.07 2.09
N ALA A 60 -20.79 -7.92 1.66
CA ALA A 60 -19.77 -7.09 2.29
C ALA A 60 -19.41 -5.89 1.41
N PRO A 61 -19.12 -4.71 1.99
CA PRO A 61 -18.75 -3.53 1.22
C PRO A 61 -17.41 -3.71 0.51
N VAL A 62 -17.33 -3.17 -0.72
CA VAL A 62 -16.09 -3.08 -1.50
C VAL A 62 -15.80 -1.61 -1.78
N ASN A 63 -14.66 -1.13 -1.33
CA ASN A 63 -14.20 0.22 -1.60
C ASN A 63 -13.47 0.29 -2.95
N LEU A 64 -13.69 1.37 -3.70
CA LEU A 64 -12.80 1.81 -4.76
C LEU A 64 -11.87 2.86 -4.17
N ARG A 65 -10.58 2.52 -4.00
CA ARG A 65 -9.57 3.46 -3.51
C ARG A 65 -8.54 3.72 -4.59
N PHE A 66 -8.47 4.94 -5.03
CA PHE A 66 -7.39 5.36 -5.92
C PHE A 66 -6.08 5.52 -5.13
N ASP A 67 -5.04 4.80 -5.55
CA ASP A 67 -3.69 4.98 -5.03
C ASP A 67 -3.02 6.14 -5.77
N ASP A 68 -3.33 7.35 -5.31
CA ASP A 68 -2.88 8.61 -5.88
C ASP A 68 -1.68 9.20 -5.12
N THR A 69 -0.63 8.39 -4.95
CA THR A 69 0.60 8.78 -4.22
C THR A 69 1.69 9.38 -5.10
N ASN A 70 1.51 9.35 -6.42
CA ASN A 70 2.51 9.83 -7.38
C ASN A 70 1.97 10.91 -8.32
N PRO A 71 1.98 12.19 -7.92
CA PRO A 71 1.39 13.30 -8.68
C PRO A 71 2.01 13.52 -10.07
N ALA A 72 3.14 12.88 -10.38
CA ALA A 72 3.78 13.01 -11.68
C ALA A 72 3.12 12.17 -12.80
N LYS A 73 2.23 11.24 -12.47
CA LYS A 73 1.66 10.27 -13.41
C LYS A 73 0.13 10.18 -13.36
N GLU A 74 -0.50 10.81 -12.37
CA GLU A 74 -1.91 10.63 -12.07
C GLU A 74 -2.74 11.74 -12.73
N GLU A 75 -3.80 11.32 -13.42
CA GLU A 75 -4.68 12.22 -14.15
C GLU A 75 -6.16 11.88 -13.91
N GLN A 76 -7.00 12.92 -13.87
CA GLN A 76 -8.45 12.78 -13.67
C GLN A 76 -9.10 11.90 -14.77
N GLU A 77 -8.58 11.95 -15.99
CA GLU A 77 -9.05 11.13 -17.10
C GLU A 77 -9.01 9.64 -16.76
N TYR A 78 -7.93 9.17 -16.13
CA TYR A 78 -7.81 7.76 -15.73
C TYR A 78 -8.74 7.39 -14.57
N VAL A 79 -8.96 8.31 -13.63
CA VAL A 79 -9.96 8.12 -12.57
C VAL A 79 -11.34 7.86 -13.18
N ASP A 80 -11.75 8.71 -14.12
CA ASP A 80 -13.06 8.61 -14.77
C ASP A 80 -13.17 7.35 -15.64
N ALA A 81 -12.12 6.99 -16.38
CA ALA A 81 -12.08 5.77 -17.19
C ALA A 81 -12.20 4.51 -16.31
N ILE A 82 -11.45 4.42 -15.22
CA ILE A 82 -11.50 3.29 -14.29
C ILE A 82 -12.91 3.12 -13.69
N LYS A 83 -13.53 4.22 -13.29
CA LYS A 83 -14.93 4.20 -12.77
C LYS A 83 -15.91 3.67 -13.82
N ASN A 84 -15.79 4.15 -15.05
CA ASN A 84 -16.63 3.71 -16.16
C ASN A 84 -16.45 2.21 -16.47
N ASP A 85 -15.22 1.71 -16.45
CA ASP A 85 -14.89 0.30 -16.66
C ASP A 85 -15.51 -0.61 -15.58
N ILE A 86 -15.45 -0.21 -14.30
CA ILE A 86 -16.07 -0.96 -13.22
C ILE A 86 -17.59 -1.00 -13.36
N ILE A 87 -18.21 0.13 -13.70
CA ILE A 87 -19.66 0.22 -13.97
C ILE A 87 -20.04 -0.65 -15.17
N TRP A 88 -19.26 -0.60 -16.25
CA TRP A 88 -19.47 -1.40 -17.45
C TRP A 88 -19.41 -2.91 -17.16
N LEU A 89 -18.52 -3.32 -16.24
CA LEU A 89 -18.44 -4.70 -15.74
C LEU A 89 -19.63 -5.10 -14.85
N GLY A 90 -20.53 -4.17 -14.52
CA GLY A 90 -21.73 -4.42 -13.74
C GLY A 90 -21.56 -4.26 -12.23
N TYR A 91 -20.43 -3.77 -11.76
CA TYR A 91 -20.15 -3.62 -10.34
C TYR A 91 -20.43 -2.21 -9.81
N LYS A 92 -20.64 -2.13 -8.47
CA LYS A 92 -20.78 -0.87 -7.73
C LYS A 92 -19.92 -0.94 -6.48
N TRP A 93 -19.23 0.16 -6.18
CA TRP A 93 -18.46 0.31 -4.95
C TRP A 93 -19.28 0.95 -3.83
N ALA A 94 -18.88 0.64 -2.58
CA ALA A 94 -19.53 1.20 -1.40
C ALA A 94 -19.02 2.64 -1.12
N ASN A 95 -17.72 2.84 -1.19
CA ASN A 95 -17.08 4.14 -0.98
C ASN A 95 -16.04 4.38 -2.08
N GLU A 96 -15.94 5.64 -2.54
CA GLU A 96 -14.85 6.13 -3.39
C GLU A 96 -13.87 6.90 -2.51
N LEU A 97 -12.63 6.43 -2.46
CA LEU A 97 -11.61 6.89 -1.54
C LEU A 97 -10.30 7.12 -2.30
N TYR A 98 -9.41 7.90 -1.69
CA TYR A 98 -8.11 8.23 -2.28
C TYR A 98 -7.03 8.11 -1.21
N SER A 99 -5.85 7.62 -1.58
CA SER A 99 -4.70 7.57 -0.65
C SER A 99 -4.32 8.98 -0.17
N SER A 100 -4.54 10.00 -0.98
CA SER A 100 -4.34 11.40 -0.62
C SER A 100 -5.26 11.91 0.50
N ASP A 101 -6.41 11.26 0.75
CA ASP A 101 -7.28 11.58 1.90
C ASP A 101 -6.58 11.27 3.23
N TYR A 102 -5.57 10.40 3.21
CA TYR A 102 -4.86 9.90 4.39
C TYR A 102 -3.47 10.49 4.57
N PHE A 103 -3.01 11.40 3.72
CA PHE A 103 -1.64 11.94 3.75
C PHE A 103 -1.26 12.51 5.11
N GLN A 104 -2.15 13.20 5.80
CA GLN A 104 -1.86 13.72 7.14
C GLN A 104 -1.71 12.59 8.16
N GLN A 105 -2.59 11.60 8.16
CA GLN A 105 -2.51 10.47 9.07
C GLN A 105 -1.25 9.63 8.82
N LEU A 106 -0.89 9.42 7.56
CA LEU A 106 0.35 8.72 7.17
C LEU A 106 1.59 9.48 7.64
N TYR A 107 1.58 10.82 7.53
CA TYR A 107 2.65 11.68 8.02
C TYR A 107 2.78 11.60 9.54
N ASP A 108 1.67 11.66 10.27
CA ASP A 108 1.66 11.56 11.73
C ASP A 108 2.20 10.20 12.21
N TRP A 109 1.83 9.13 11.54
CA TRP A 109 2.39 7.80 11.83
C TRP A 109 3.87 7.70 11.48
N ALA A 110 4.33 8.33 10.40
CA ALA A 110 5.76 8.38 10.09
C ALA A 110 6.56 9.12 11.18
N ILE A 111 6.02 10.20 11.76
CA ILE A 111 6.60 10.86 12.94
C ILE A 111 6.70 9.88 14.13
N LEU A 112 5.64 9.10 14.38
CA LEU A 112 5.67 8.11 15.47
C LEU A 112 6.69 6.99 15.19
N MET A 113 6.85 6.59 13.94
CA MET A 113 7.90 5.63 13.53
C MET A 113 9.31 6.19 13.79
N ILE A 114 9.54 7.47 13.49
CA ILE A 114 10.83 8.14 13.82
C ILE A 114 11.03 8.17 15.33
N LYS A 115 10.03 8.59 16.11
CA LYS A 115 10.09 8.63 17.59
C LYS A 115 10.35 7.25 18.19
N GLY A 116 9.81 6.20 17.57
CA GLY A 116 10.04 4.80 17.94
C GLY A 116 11.39 4.23 17.46
N GLY A 117 12.23 5.01 16.79
CA GLY A 117 13.51 4.54 16.24
C GLY A 117 13.35 3.55 15.07
N LYS A 118 12.19 3.57 14.38
CA LYS A 118 11.85 2.67 13.29
C LYS A 118 11.92 3.32 11.91
N ALA A 119 12.27 4.60 11.85
CA ALA A 119 12.53 5.31 10.61
C ALA A 119 13.64 6.36 10.83
N TYR A 120 14.34 6.70 9.77
CA TYR A 120 15.40 7.70 9.76
C TYR A 120 15.46 8.44 8.42
N VAL A 121 15.95 9.68 8.45
CA VAL A 121 16.20 10.45 7.23
C VAL A 121 17.59 10.10 6.69
N ASP A 122 17.63 9.67 5.44
CA ASP A 122 18.84 9.35 4.70
C ASP A 122 19.16 10.47 3.71
N SER A 123 20.44 10.87 3.67
CA SER A 123 20.96 11.93 2.79
C SER A 123 21.89 11.40 1.72
N GLN A 124 21.84 10.09 1.44
CA GLN A 124 22.61 9.48 0.37
C GLN A 124 21.98 9.75 -0.99
N SER A 125 22.82 9.82 -2.03
CA SER A 125 22.34 9.83 -3.40
C SER A 125 21.69 8.48 -3.78
N SER A 126 20.87 8.49 -4.82
CA SER A 126 20.25 7.27 -5.34
C SER A 126 21.28 6.20 -5.75
N GLU A 127 22.45 6.64 -6.25
CA GLU A 127 23.55 5.75 -6.62
C GLU A 127 24.18 5.08 -5.39
N GLN A 128 24.51 5.85 -4.36
CA GLN A 128 25.03 5.35 -3.09
C GLN A 128 24.06 4.35 -2.44
N MET A 129 22.76 4.67 -2.43
CA MET A 129 21.75 3.76 -1.89
C MET A 129 21.65 2.46 -2.66
N ARG A 130 21.76 2.51 -4.00
CA ARG A 130 21.73 1.32 -4.86
C ARG A 130 22.91 0.40 -4.58
N GLU A 131 24.11 0.97 -4.50
CA GLU A 131 25.33 0.22 -4.18
C GLU A 131 25.24 -0.41 -2.79
N GLN A 132 24.78 0.34 -1.82
CA GLN A 132 24.64 -0.11 -0.43
C GLN A 132 23.57 -1.20 -0.23
N LYS A 133 22.54 -1.21 -1.08
CA LYS A 133 21.45 -2.17 -0.98
C LYS A 133 21.92 -3.61 -1.21
N GLY A 134 23.05 -3.81 -1.89
CA GLY A 134 23.57 -5.13 -2.25
C GLY A 134 22.77 -5.80 -3.35
N THR A 135 22.91 -7.12 -3.45
CA THR A 135 22.22 -7.95 -4.44
C THR A 135 21.37 -9.04 -3.75
N PRO A 136 20.56 -9.81 -4.48
CA PRO A 136 19.83 -10.94 -3.87
C PRO A 136 20.72 -11.96 -3.17
N THR A 137 21.98 -12.10 -3.60
CA THR A 137 22.96 -13.04 -3.05
C THR A 137 23.97 -12.40 -2.10
N GLU A 138 24.06 -11.09 -2.07
CA GLU A 138 24.97 -10.34 -1.22
C GLU A 138 24.18 -9.41 -0.29
N PRO A 139 24.48 -9.41 1.03
CA PRO A 139 23.80 -8.52 1.96
C PRO A 139 24.11 -7.06 1.64
N GLY A 140 23.19 -6.18 2.00
CA GLY A 140 23.45 -4.74 2.01
C GLY A 140 24.22 -4.30 3.23
N THR A 141 24.63 -3.05 3.25
CA THR A 141 25.31 -2.40 4.36
C THR A 141 24.49 -1.24 4.92
N ASN A 142 24.72 -0.88 6.18
CA ASN A 142 23.99 0.21 6.82
C ASN A 142 24.37 1.57 6.20
N SER A 143 23.38 2.46 6.03
CA SER A 143 23.63 3.86 5.71
C SER A 143 24.42 4.54 6.84
N PRO A 144 25.36 5.45 6.53
CA PRO A 144 26.04 6.27 7.54
C PRO A 144 25.07 7.14 8.34
N PHE A 145 23.87 7.41 7.79
CA PHE A 145 22.84 8.20 8.44
C PHE A 145 21.85 7.39 9.29
N ARG A 146 21.96 6.06 9.27
CA ARG A 146 21.05 5.15 10.00
C ARG A 146 21.11 5.32 11.52
N ALA A 147 22.18 5.91 12.03
CA ALA A 147 22.41 6.15 13.45
C ALA A 147 22.05 7.58 13.91
N ARG A 148 21.48 8.42 13.03
CA ARG A 148 21.01 9.76 13.40
C ARG A 148 20.09 9.71 14.61
N SER A 149 20.18 10.73 15.46
CA SER A 149 19.31 10.88 16.63
C SER A 149 17.83 11.06 16.21
N VAL A 150 16.92 10.72 17.09
CA VAL A 150 15.48 10.93 16.87
C VAL A 150 15.18 12.42 16.63
N ALA A 151 15.80 13.30 17.42
CA ALA A 151 15.60 14.76 17.31
C ALA A 151 16.03 15.29 15.93
N GLU A 152 17.21 14.88 15.46
CA GLU A 152 17.71 15.28 14.13
C GLU A 152 16.81 14.74 13.00
N ASN A 153 16.38 13.48 13.10
CA ASN A 153 15.46 12.89 12.11
C ASN A 153 14.12 13.62 12.06
N LEU A 154 13.56 14.02 13.20
CA LEU A 154 12.30 14.78 13.25
C LEU A 154 12.45 16.17 12.64
N GLU A 155 13.56 16.86 12.94
CA GLU A 155 13.86 18.18 12.36
C GLU A 155 14.00 18.09 10.84
N LEU A 156 14.80 17.15 10.35
CA LEU A 156 15.00 16.94 8.90
C LEU A 156 13.69 16.55 8.17
N PHE A 157 12.90 15.67 8.78
CA PHE A 157 11.63 15.25 8.16
C PHE A 157 10.61 16.39 8.10
N GLN A 158 10.59 17.27 9.13
CA GLN A 158 9.78 18.50 9.08
C GLN A 158 10.26 19.42 7.96
N LYS A 159 11.56 19.67 7.85
CA LYS A 159 12.15 20.50 6.78
C LYS A 159 11.87 19.93 5.37
N MET A 160 11.87 18.58 5.23
CA MET A 160 11.44 17.95 3.97
C MET A 160 9.99 18.33 3.64
N LYS A 161 9.07 18.28 4.62
CA LYS A 161 7.67 18.66 4.46
C LYS A 161 7.52 20.16 4.11
N ASP A 162 8.32 21.00 4.74
CA ASP A 162 8.29 22.46 4.56
C ASP A 162 8.91 22.92 3.22
N GLY A 163 9.53 21.97 2.48
CA GLY A 163 10.10 22.26 1.16
C GLY A 163 11.46 22.95 1.19
N GLU A 164 12.25 22.75 2.26
CA GLU A 164 13.57 23.36 2.41
C GLU A 164 14.67 22.63 1.63
N PHE A 165 14.40 21.40 1.12
CA PHE A 165 15.37 20.56 0.44
C PHE A 165 15.00 20.32 -1.02
N LYS A 166 16.00 20.06 -1.87
CA LYS A 166 15.80 19.69 -3.27
C LYS A 166 15.34 18.23 -3.39
N GLU A 167 14.68 17.90 -4.50
CA GLU A 167 14.39 16.52 -4.85
C GLU A 167 15.66 15.67 -4.87
N GLY A 168 15.61 14.50 -4.25
CA GLY A 168 16.73 13.56 -4.17
C GLY A 168 17.77 13.88 -3.08
N GLU A 169 17.67 15.00 -2.36
CA GLU A 169 18.61 15.39 -1.31
C GLU A 169 18.40 14.60 -0.01
N HIS A 170 17.14 14.39 0.35
CA HIS A 170 16.74 13.63 1.53
C HIS A 170 15.54 12.73 1.24
N ILE A 171 15.51 11.57 1.90
CA ILE A 171 14.39 10.65 1.92
C ILE A 171 14.16 10.13 3.34
N LEU A 172 12.94 9.73 3.66
CA LEU A 172 12.67 8.96 4.88
C LEU A 172 12.72 7.48 4.55
N ARG A 173 13.47 6.71 5.34
CA ARG A 173 13.58 5.25 5.22
C ARG A 173 13.09 4.54 6.48
N ALA A 174 12.42 3.40 6.30
CA ALA A 174 12.17 2.48 7.41
C ALA A 174 13.49 1.85 7.87
N LYS A 175 13.63 1.63 9.17
CA LYS A 175 14.83 1.04 9.79
C LYS A 175 14.53 -0.43 10.11
N ILE A 176 14.83 -1.33 9.17
CA ILE A 176 14.51 -2.76 9.27
C ILE A 176 15.78 -3.61 9.35
N ASP A 177 16.24 -4.14 8.21
CA ASP A 177 17.39 -5.03 8.16
C ASP A 177 18.07 -4.98 6.79
N MET A 178 19.25 -4.36 6.72
CA MET A 178 20.02 -4.26 5.47
C MET A 178 20.62 -5.60 5.02
N THR A 179 20.59 -6.63 5.87
CA THR A 179 21.10 -7.97 5.54
C THR A 179 20.01 -8.95 5.12
N SER A 180 18.74 -8.54 5.15
CA SER A 180 17.59 -9.40 4.81
C SER A 180 17.74 -10.04 3.43
N PRO A 181 17.45 -11.34 3.27
CA PRO A 181 17.37 -11.98 1.96
C PRO A 181 16.24 -11.40 1.11
N ASN A 182 15.17 -10.90 1.71
CA ASN A 182 14.14 -10.12 1.03
C ASN A 182 14.61 -8.67 0.89
N MET A 183 15.01 -8.29 -0.33
CA MET A 183 15.54 -6.96 -0.62
C MET A 183 14.55 -5.82 -0.34
N LEU A 184 13.25 -6.10 -0.26
CA LEU A 184 12.23 -5.10 0.11
C LEU A 184 12.31 -4.70 1.59
N LEU A 185 12.88 -5.55 2.44
CA LEU A 185 13.11 -5.26 3.87
C LEU A 185 14.44 -4.53 4.14
N ARG A 186 15.25 -4.26 3.11
CA ARG A 186 16.52 -3.54 3.26
C ARG A 186 16.28 -2.03 3.30
N ASP A 187 15.84 -1.55 4.45
CA ASP A 187 15.53 -0.15 4.77
C ASP A 187 14.80 0.57 3.61
N PRO A 188 13.55 0.20 3.28
CA PRO A 188 12.82 0.78 2.16
C PRO A 188 12.49 2.26 2.36
N ILE A 189 12.33 2.97 1.25
CA ILE A 189 11.93 4.38 1.25
C ILE A 189 10.46 4.48 1.66
N MET A 190 10.16 5.34 2.63
CA MET A 190 8.81 5.69 3.06
C MET A 190 8.32 6.99 2.41
N TYR A 191 9.16 8.03 2.38
CA TYR A 191 8.86 9.34 1.80
C TYR A 191 9.99 9.87 0.94
N ARG A 192 9.63 10.61 -0.10
CA ARG A 192 10.55 11.37 -0.96
C ARG A 192 10.09 12.83 -1.09
N VAL A 193 11.03 13.74 -1.30
CA VAL A 193 10.75 15.11 -1.72
C VAL A 193 10.38 15.10 -3.21
N LEU A 194 9.26 15.73 -3.55
CA LEU A 194 8.80 15.85 -4.94
C LEU A 194 7.95 17.10 -5.12
N TYR A 195 8.36 17.99 -6.02
CA TYR A 195 7.67 19.24 -6.32
C TYR A 195 6.80 19.10 -7.57
N LYS A 196 5.63 18.50 -7.38
CA LYS A 196 4.62 18.35 -8.43
C LYS A 196 3.25 18.68 -7.86
N LYS A 197 2.44 19.40 -8.64
CA LYS A 197 1.05 19.67 -8.29
C LYS A 197 0.27 18.36 -8.29
N HIS A 198 -0.32 18.03 -7.17
CA HIS A 198 -1.19 16.86 -7.03
C HIS A 198 -2.61 17.19 -7.52
N HIS A 199 -3.28 16.26 -8.18
CA HIS A 199 -4.59 16.48 -8.79
C HIS A 199 -5.68 16.82 -7.77
N ARG A 200 -5.56 16.37 -6.50
CA ARG A 200 -6.52 16.66 -5.42
C ARG A 200 -5.98 17.65 -4.37
N THR A 201 -4.78 17.44 -3.87
CA THR A 201 -4.22 18.28 -2.78
C THR A 201 -3.43 19.48 -3.28
N GLY A 202 -3.33 19.67 -4.59
CA GLY A 202 -2.64 20.85 -5.15
C GLY A 202 -1.15 20.88 -4.79
N ASN A 203 -0.74 21.96 -4.13
CA ASN A 203 0.64 22.20 -3.70
C ASN A 203 0.81 22.09 -2.17
N ASP A 204 -0.12 21.44 -1.47
CA ASP A 204 -0.10 21.36 -0.01
C ASP A 204 1.01 20.47 0.55
N TRP A 205 1.56 19.60 -0.31
CA TRP A 205 2.59 18.65 0.06
C TRP A 205 3.85 18.81 -0.80
N ASN A 206 5.02 18.82 -0.15
CA ASN A 206 6.35 18.80 -0.76
C ASN A 206 7.02 17.42 -0.62
N ILE A 207 6.41 16.52 0.14
CA ILE A 207 6.83 15.12 0.31
C ILE A 207 5.67 14.20 -0.01
N TYR A 208 5.98 13.07 -0.64
CA TYR A 208 4.99 12.07 -1.02
C TYR A 208 5.39 10.70 -0.48
N PRO A 209 4.41 9.95 0.07
CA PRO A 209 4.66 8.61 0.56
C PRO A 209 4.92 7.65 -0.61
N MET A 210 5.68 6.60 -0.36
CA MET A 210 5.89 5.51 -1.32
C MET A 210 4.79 4.46 -1.18
N TYR A 211 4.54 3.72 -2.27
CA TYR A 211 3.52 2.67 -2.34
C TYR A 211 3.53 1.73 -1.13
N ASP A 212 4.68 1.13 -0.81
CA ASP A 212 4.77 0.13 0.27
C ASP A 212 4.42 0.69 1.66
N TRP A 213 4.65 1.99 1.88
CA TRP A 213 4.21 2.67 3.10
C TRP A 213 2.72 2.97 3.09
N THR A 214 2.18 3.44 1.99
CA THR A 214 0.79 3.93 1.91
C THR A 214 -0.22 2.80 1.86
N HIS A 215 0.10 1.74 1.12
CA HIS A 215 -0.87 0.70 0.73
C HIS A 215 -1.47 -0.04 1.94
N GLY A 216 -0.62 -0.54 2.83
CA GLY A 216 -1.05 -1.26 4.02
C GLY A 216 -1.76 -0.37 5.05
N GLU A 217 -1.27 0.86 5.22
CA GLU A 217 -1.83 1.82 6.15
C GLU A 217 -3.17 2.37 5.67
N SER A 218 -3.36 2.57 4.36
CA SER A 218 -4.68 2.90 3.80
C SER A 218 -5.68 1.75 4.01
N ASP A 219 -5.26 0.51 3.78
CA ASP A 219 -6.08 -0.68 4.10
C ASP A 219 -6.45 -0.71 5.59
N TYR A 220 -5.52 -0.33 6.46
CA TYR A 220 -5.74 -0.28 7.90
C TYR A 220 -6.74 0.81 8.31
N ILE A 221 -6.60 2.02 7.78
CA ILE A 221 -7.54 3.14 8.02
C ILE A 221 -8.95 2.76 7.56
N GLU A 222 -9.06 2.15 6.39
CA GLU A 222 -10.34 1.72 5.82
C GLU A 222 -10.90 0.45 6.47
N GLN A 223 -10.18 -0.16 7.38
CA GLN A 223 -10.57 -1.41 8.05
C GLN A 223 -10.84 -2.54 7.05
N ILE A 224 -10.00 -2.64 6.02
CA ILE A 224 -10.04 -3.75 5.05
C ILE A 224 -9.69 -5.05 5.77
N SER A 225 -10.56 -6.04 5.69
CA SER A 225 -10.35 -7.33 6.34
C SER A 225 -9.34 -8.20 5.59
N HIS A 226 -9.56 -8.34 4.29
CA HIS A 226 -8.73 -9.13 3.38
C HIS A 226 -8.23 -8.23 2.25
N SER A 227 -6.94 -7.91 2.31
CA SER A 227 -6.23 -7.10 1.33
C SER A 227 -5.81 -8.00 0.17
N LEU A 228 -6.63 -8.05 -0.87
CA LEU A 228 -6.44 -8.95 -2.01
C LEU A 228 -5.54 -8.30 -3.06
N CYS A 229 -4.54 -9.03 -3.54
CA CYS A 229 -3.62 -8.59 -4.58
C CYS A 229 -3.15 -9.76 -5.44
N SER A 230 -2.52 -9.48 -6.58
CA SER A 230 -1.94 -10.53 -7.42
C SER A 230 -0.69 -11.13 -6.79
N LEU A 231 -0.32 -12.35 -7.21
CA LEU A 231 0.81 -13.13 -6.65
C LEU A 231 2.16 -12.41 -6.76
N GLU A 232 2.31 -11.46 -7.67
CA GLU A 232 3.51 -10.65 -7.81
C GLU A 232 3.81 -9.76 -6.59
N PHE A 233 2.81 -9.46 -5.77
CA PHE A 233 2.96 -8.74 -4.50
C PHE A 233 3.33 -9.65 -3.31
N LYS A 234 3.49 -10.95 -3.51
CA LYS A 234 3.90 -11.86 -2.44
C LYS A 234 5.21 -11.46 -1.76
N PRO A 235 6.27 -11.00 -2.45
CA PRO A 235 7.48 -10.50 -1.79
C PRO A 235 7.26 -9.27 -0.91
N HIS A 236 6.22 -8.46 -1.20
CA HIS A 236 5.87 -7.27 -0.42
C HIS A 236 5.13 -7.60 0.89
N ARG A 237 4.59 -8.82 1.05
CA ARG A 237 3.79 -9.20 2.23
C ARG A 237 4.54 -9.02 3.55
N ASP A 238 5.82 -9.36 3.60
CA ASP A 238 6.62 -9.22 4.83
C ASP A 238 6.78 -7.74 5.21
N LEU A 239 6.98 -6.88 4.22
CA LEU A 239 7.07 -5.43 4.43
C LEU A 239 5.72 -4.84 4.84
N TYR A 240 4.63 -5.24 4.17
CA TYR A 240 3.27 -4.90 4.54
C TYR A 240 2.95 -5.25 6.00
N ASN A 241 3.27 -6.47 6.42
CA ASN A 241 3.08 -6.92 7.79
C ASN A 241 3.95 -6.13 8.77
N TRP A 242 5.20 -5.84 8.40
CA TRP A 242 6.12 -5.09 9.25
C TRP A 242 5.59 -3.68 9.54
N PHE A 243 5.15 -2.93 8.53
CA PHE A 243 4.54 -1.61 8.70
C PHE A 243 3.27 -1.70 9.54
N ARG A 244 2.31 -2.55 9.14
CA ARG A 244 1.05 -2.77 9.86
C ARG A 244 1.28 -3.04 11.35
N ASP A 245 2.18 -3.94 11.70
CA ASP A 245 2.42 -4.35 13.09
C ASP A 245 3.05 -3.23 13.93
N HIS A 246 3.82 -2.33 13.30
CA HIS A 246 4.36 -1.15 13.99
C HIS A 246 3.31 -0.06 14.13
N VAL A 247 2.53 0.22 13.08
CA VAL A 247 1.49 1.26 13.08
C VAL A 247 0.30 0.86 13.95
N TYR A 248 -0.05 -0.42 14.02
CA TYR A 248 -1.12 -0.92 14.88
C TYR A 248 -1.00 -0.47 16.34
N LYS A 249 0.19 -0.35 16.86
CA LYS A 249 0.43 0.14 18.22
C LYS A 249 -0.09 1.56 18.46
N TYR A 250 -0.14 2.37 17.42
CA TYR A 250 -0.55 3.77 17.47
C TYR A 250 -2.02 3.97 17.09
N GLY A 251 -2.55 3.11 16.22
CA GLY A 251 -3.89 3.26 15.64
C GLY A 251 -4.99 2.37 16.22
N LYS A 252 -4.65 1.36 17.04
CA LYS A 252 -5.56 0.28 17.45
C LYS A 252 -6.85 0.71 18.16
N GLU A 253 -6.86 1.86 18.83
CA GLU A 253 -8.05 2.38 19.50
C GLU A 253 -9.06 2.93 18.48
N GLN A 254 -8.58 3.53 17.40
CA GLN A 254 -9.40 4.06 16.31
C GLN A 254 -9.69 3.00 15.24
N PHE A 255 -8.72 2.14 14.95
CA PHE A 255 -8.75 1.13 13.90
C PHE A 255 -8.46 -0.25 14.50
N PRO A 256 -9.45 -0.96 15.07
CA PRO A 256 -9.22 -2.17 15.86
C PRO A 256 -8.80 -3.41 15.04
N ASN A 257 -9.12 -3.44 13.74
CA ASN A 257 -8.95 -4.62 12.92
C ASN A 257 -7.78 -4.44 11.92
N PRO A 258 -6.60 -5.04 12.17
CA PRO A 258 -5.49 -4.96 11.23
C PRO A 258 -5.79 -5.79 9.98
N PRO A 259 -5.51 -5.25 8.77
CA PRO A 259 -5.76 -5.95 7.52
C PRO A 259 -4.80 -7.14 7.33
N LYS A 260 -5.23 -8.10 6.50
CA LYS A 260 -4.43 -9.27 6.14
C LYS A 260 -4.24 -9.31 4.61
N GLN A 261 -3.00 -9.23 4.13
CA GLN A 261 -2.72 -9.37 2.70
C GLN A 261 -2.87 -10.84 2.27
N ARG A 262 -3.55 -11.05 1.14
CA ARG A 262 -3.75 -12.37 0.51
C ARG A 262 -3.59 -12.25 -1.00
N GLU A 263 -2.78 -13.12 -1.58
CA GLU A 263 -2.47 -13.07 -2.99
C GLU A 263 -3.24 -14.12 -3.77
N PHE A 264 -3.66 -13.75 -4.99
CA PHE A 264 -4.27 -14.64 -5.97
C PHE A 264 -3.43 -14.74 -7.25
N SER A 265 -3.63 -15.83 -8.01
CA SER A 265 -2.90 -16.05 -9.26
C SER A 265 -3.30 -15.01 -10.33
N ARG A 266 -2.36 -14.64 -11.21
CA ARG A 266 -2.65 -13.80 -12.38
C ARG A 266 -3.72 -14.41 -13.28
N LEU A 267 -4.37 -13.57 -14.06
CA LEU A 267 -5.14 -14.02 -15.22
C LEU A 267 -4.17 -14.49 -16.29
N ASN A 268 -4.30 -15.72 -16.72
CA ASN A 268 -3.57 -16.24 -17.86
C ASN A 268 -4.53 -16.44 -19.02
N LEU A 269 -4.18 -15.91 -20.18
CA LEU A 269 -4.91 -16.10 -21.42
C LEU A 269 -4.10 -17.02 -22.34
N SER A 270 -4.76 -17.96 -23.01
CA SER A 270 -4.13 -18.78 -24.02
C SER A 270 -3.90 -17.97 -25.30
N TYR A 271 -2.77 -18.24 -25.96
CA TYR A 271 -2.41 -17.63 -27.25
C TYR A 271 -2.24 -16.11 -27.29
N THR A 272 -2.05 -15.45 -26.12
CA THR A 272 -1.78 -14.02 -26.05
C THR A 272 -0.76 -13.72 -24.95
N ILE A 273 -0.04 -12.61 -25.14
CA ILE A 273 0.86 -12.05 -24.13
C ILE A 273 0.09 -10.92 -23.42
N MET A 274 0.03 -11.02 -22.10
CA MET A 274 -0.43 -9.92 -21.27
C MET A 274 0.79 -9.11 -20.85
N SER A 275 0.83 -7.86 -21.23
CA SER A 275 1.93 -6.95 -20.93
C SER A 275 2.05 -6.67 -19.41
#